data_156cd431560cc973206b75d18920ba8b
#
_entry.id   156cd431560cc973206b75d18920ba8b
#
_cell.length_a   1.000
_cell.length_b   1.000
_cell.length_c   1.000
_cell.angle_alpha   90.00
_cell.angle_beta   90.00
_cell.angle_gamma   90.00
#
_symmetry.space_group_name_H-M   'P 1'
#
loop_
_entity.id
_entity.type
_entity.pdbx_description
1 polymer ?
#
loop_
_entity_poly.entity_id
_entity_poly.type
_entity_poly.pdbx_seq_one_letter_code
_entity_poly.pdbx_strand_id
1 'polypeptide(L)'
;MASIQIVVLMPVMFLLMFVGMQAAMIYHARTVAIAAAQEGARAAAAQNGTAAAGHSAAATFVVAAGGEGTLRDVTVTSNRTPTTVTVVVTGTILSVIPGWTPSITQSASA
;
A
#
# COMPACT_ATOMS: atom_id res chain seq x y z
N MET A 1 5.60 39.96 21.21
CA MET A 1 5.96 39.68 19.79
C MET A 1 6.42 38.26 19.61
N ALA A 2 7.51 37.82 20.27
CA ALA A 2 8.02 36.45 20.15
C ALA A 2 7.01 35.37 20.59
N SER A 3 6.24 35.64 21.66
CA SER A 3 5.23 34.71 22.16
C SER A 3 4.11 34.45 21.14
N ILE A 4 3.69 35.47 20.42
CA ILE A 4 2.63 35.37 19.41
C ILE A 4 3.13 34.50 18.24
N GLN A 5 4.38 34.71 17.83
CA GLN A 5 4.98 33.91 16.76
C GLN A 5 5.05 32.42 17.14
N ILE A 6 5.43 32.10 18.37
CA ILE A 6 5.49 30.72 18.84
C ILE A 6 4.09 30.11 18.86
N VAL A 7 3.08 30.83 19.32
CA VAL A 7 1.70 30.37 19.39
C VAL A 7 1.16 30.06 17.99
N VAL A 8 1.57 30.78 16.96
CA VAL A 8 1.16 30.55 15.58
C VAL A 8 2.03 29.47 14.93
N LEU A 9 3.35 29.49 15.17
CA LEU A 9 4.28 28.60 14.50
C LEU A 9 4.17 27.14 14.97
N MET A 10 3.95 26.90 16.26
CA MET A 10 3.89 25.53 16.77
C MET A 10 2.77 24.70 16.13
N PRO A 11 1.52 25.18 16.08
CA PRO A 11 0.47 24.41 15.39
C PRO A 11 0.79 24.17 13.92
N VAL A 12 1.38 25.13 13.23
CA VAL A 12 1.76 25.00 11.83
C VAL A 12 2.84 23.92 11.67
N MET A 13 3.84 23.91 12.55
CA MET A 13 4.89 22.91 12.52
C MET A 13 4.35 21.51 12.78
N PHE A 14 3.44 21.37 13.75
CA PHE A 14 2.79 20.08 14.01
C PHE A 14 1.97 19.63 12.81
N LEU A 15 1.24 20.52 12.17
CA LEU A 15 0.48 20.21 10.97
C LEU A 15 1.40 19.72 9.85
N LEU A 16 2.51 20.39 9.61
CA LEU A 16 3.49 20.01 8.61
C LEU A 16 4.08 18.63 8.92
N MET A 17 4.35 18.36 10.19
CA MET A 17 4.87 17.06 10.60
C MET A 17 3.87 15.93 10.35
N PHE A 18 2.59 16.15 10.70
CA PHE A 18 1.54 15.16 10.47
C PHE A 18 1.32 14.92 8.96
N VAL A 19 1.33 15.97 8.16
CA VAL A 19 1.22 15.83 6.70
C VAL A 19 2.41 15.05 6.14
N GLY A 20 3.62 15.34 6.62
CA GLY A 20 4.81 14.60 6.21
C GLY A 20 4.76 13.13 6.57
N MET A 21 4.30 12.81 7.78
CA MET A 21 4.11 11.42 8.20
C MET A 21 3.08 10.70 7.35
N GLN A 22 1.95 11.36 7.06
CA GLN A 22 0.91 10.78 6.22
C GLN A 22 1.44 10.49 4.81
N ALA A 23 2.19 11.42 4.24
CA ALA A 23 2.79 11.24 2.92
C ALA A 23 3.76 10.06 2.91
N ALA A 24 4.57 9.91 3.96
CA ALA A 24 5.51 8.80 4.08
C ALA A 24 4.77 7.46 4.19
N MET A 25 3.68 7.41 4.95
CA MET A 25 2.86 6.20 5.09
C MET A 25 2.21 5.82 3.77
N ILE A 26 1.69 6.79 3.03
CA ILE A 26 1.10 6.55 1.71
C ILE A 26 2.15 6.00 0.75
N TYR A 27 3.33 6.62 0.72
CA TYR A 27 4.42 6.17 -0.14
C TYR A 27 4.83 4.74 0.19
N HIS A 28 5.00 4.43 1.47
CA HIS A 28 5.40 3.09 1.91
C HIS A 28 4.34 2.04 1.56
N ALA A 29 3.07 2.34 1.83
CA ALA A 29 1.97 1.45 1.52
C ALA A 29 1.86 1.19 0.02
N ARG A 30 2.05 2.23 -0.79
CA ARG A 30 2.04 2.12 -2.24
C ARG A 30 3.16 1.21 -2.73
N THR A 31 4.36 1.39 -2.17
CA THR A 31 5.51 0.56 -2.51
C THR A 31 5.26 -0.91 -2.17
N VAL A 32 4.70 -1.19 -1.00
CA VAL A 32 4.35 -2.55 -0.59
C VAL A 32 3.32 -3.15 -1.52
N ALA A 33 2.28 -2.39 -1.86
CA ALA A 33 1.21 -2.88 -2.75
C ALA A 33 1.74 -3.19 -4.16
N ILE A 34 2.60 -2.33 -4.70
CA ILE A 34 3.22 -2.56 -6.01
C ILE A 34 4.10 -3.81 -5.98
N ALA A 35 4.93 -3.94 -4.96
CA ALA A 35 5.84 -5.09 -4.82
C ALA A 35 5.05 -6.39 -4.64
N ALA A 36 3.96 -6.36 -3.86
CA ALA A 36 3.09 -7.51 -3.68
C ALA A 36 2.43 -7.93 -4.99
N ALA A 37 1.94 -6.95 -5.76
CA ALA A 37 1.32 -7.23 -7.06
C ALA A 37 2.33 -7.84 -8.03
N GLN A 38 3.56 -7.33 -8.05
CA GLN A 38 4.63 -7.87 -8.90
C GLN A 38 5.01 -9.29 -8.49
N GLU A 39 5.11 -9.55 -7.20
CA GLU A 39 5.43 -10.89 -6.69
C GLU A 39 4.32 -11.88 -7.04
N GLY A 40 3.06 -11.45 -6.87
CA GLY A 40 1.92 -12.28 -7.25
C GLY A 40 1.89 -12.56 -8.75
N ALA A 41 2.14 -11.55 -9.58
CA ALA A 41 2.16 -11.72 -11.03
C ALA A 41 3.29 -12.68 -11.45
N ARG A 42 4.45 -12.56 -10.81
CA ARG A 42 5.58 -13.44 -11.10
C ARG A 42 5.24 -14.90 -10.74
N ALA A 43 4.64 -15.11 -9.58
CA ALA A 43 4.25 -16.46 -9.14
C ALA A 43 3.18 -17.07 -10.05
N ALA A 44 2.20 -16.28 -10.46
CA ALA A 44 1.14 -16.75 -11.35
C ALA A 44 1.64 -17.01 -12.77
N ALA A 45 2.63 -16.27 -13.23
CA ALA A 45 3.21 -16.40 -14.57
C ALA A 45 4.25 -17.51 -14.65
N ALA A 46 4.73 -18.05 -13.54
CA ALA A 46 5.72 -19.11 -13.52
C ALA A 46 5.18 -20.35 -14.23
N GLN A 47 6.10 -21.20 -14.70
CA GLN A 47 5.74 -22.48 -15.29
C GLN A 47 4.91 -23.29 -14.27
N ASN A 48 3.74 -23.75 -14.68
CA ASN A 48 2.76 -24.41 -13.80
C ASN A 48 2.15 -23.46 -12.75
N GLY A 49 2.30 -22.15 -12.93
CA GLY A 49 1.68 -21.17 -12.05
C GLY A 49 0.17 -21.07 -12.29
N THR A 50 -0.55 -20.59 -11.28
CA THR A 50 -2.00 -20.42 -11.35
C THR A 50 -2.37 -19.06 -10.76
N ALA A 51 -3.61 -18.62 -11.00
CA ALA A 51 -4.13 -17.41 -10.38
C ALA A 51 -4.14 -17.53 -8.85
N ALA A 52 -4.44 -18.72 -8.33
CA ALA A 52 -4.39 -18.97 -6.89
C ALA A 52 -2.98 -18.81 -6.32
N ALA A 53 -1.96 -19.27 -7.06
CA ALA A 53 -0.57 -19.09 -6.66
C ALA A 53 -0.19 -17.61 -6.61
N GLY A 54 -0.65 -16.83 -7.57
CA GLY A 54 -0.44 -15.39 -7.59
C GLY A 54 -1.11 -14.69 -6.41
N HIS A 55 -2.33 -15.06 -6.11
CA HIS A 55 -3.06 -14.53 -4.96
C HIS A 55 -2.30 -14.83 -3.65
N SER A 56 -1.88 -16.09 -3.46
CA SER A 56 -1.16 -16.49 -2.26
C SER A 56 0.17 -15.75 -2.11
N ALA A 57 0.93 -15.63 -3.20
CA ALA A 57 2.23 -14.96 -3.16
C ALA A 57 2.08 -13.48 -2.81
N ALA A 58 1.11 -12.80 -3.41
CA ALA A 58 0.84 -11.40 -3.12
C ALA A 58 0.40 -11.20 -1.67
N ALA A 59 -0.53 -12.04 -1.19
CA ALA A 59 -1.02 -11.95 0.18
C ALA A 59 0.09 -12.21 1.20
N THR A 60 0.93 -13.22 0.96
CA THR A 60 2.06 -13.54 1.82
C THR A 60 3.08 -12.39 1.86
N PHE A 61 3.34 -11.79 0.71
CA PHE A 61 4.25 -10.65 0.63
C PHE A 61 3.76 -9.48 1.47
N VAL A 62 2.47 -9.15 1.38
CA VAL A 62 1.90 -8.04 2.16
C VAL A 62 2.07 -8.28 3.66
N VAL A 63 1.81 -9.50 4.12
CA VAL A 63 1.98 -9.85 5.54
C VAL A 63 3.46 -9.76 5.94
N ALA A 64 4.36 -10.31 5.12
CA ALA A 64 5.80 -10.32 5.41
C ALA A 64 6.39 -8.91 5.41
N ALA A 65 5.85 -8.00 4.61
CA ALA A 65 6.32 -6.62 4.52
C ALA A 65 5.70 -5.70 5.57
N GLY A 66 5.02 -6.25 6.59
CA GLY A 66 4.39 -5.47 7.64
C GLY A 66 3.03 -4.92 7.26
N GLY A 67 2.28 -5.65 6.44
CA GLY A 67 1.02 -5.19 5.87
C GLY A 67 -0.03 -4.80 6.89
N GLU A 68 -0.08 -5.46 8.05
CA GLU A 68 -1.05 -5.13 9.08
C GLU A 68 -0.87 -3.71 9.63
N GLY A 69 0.36 -3.22 9.67
CA GLY A 69 0.65 -1.86 10.10
C GLY A 69 0.64 -0.84 8.97
N THR A 70 0.75 -1.29 7.72
CA THR A 70 0.89 -0.44 6.55
C THR A 70 -0.37 -0.41 5.70
N LEU A 71 -0.89 -1.59 5.37
CA LEU A 71 -2.12 -1.75 4.60
C LEU A 71 -3.12 -2.54 5.41
N ARG A 72 -4.37 -2.07 5.45
CA ARG A 72 -5.47 -2.74 6.12
C ARG A 72 -6.52 -3.15 5.10
N ASP A 73 -7.32 -4.15 5.46
CA ASP A 73 -8.40 -4.65 4.60
C ASP A 73 -7.89 -4.98 3.20
N VAL A 74 -6.74 -5.66 3.16
CA VAL A 74 -6.07 -5.98 1.89
C VAL A 74 -6.90 -6.98 1.11
N THR A 75 -7.18 -6.64 -0.15
CA THR A 75 -7.85 -7.51 -1.10
C THR A 75 -6.91 -7.75 -2.27
N VAL A 76 -6.69 -9.01 -2.59
CA VAL A 76 -5.86 -9.40 -3.73
C VAL A 76 -6.74 -10.09 -4.75
N THR A 77 -6.71 -9.61 -5.97
CA THR A 77 -7.41 -10.22 -7.11
C THR A 77 -6.37 -10.64 -8.12
N SER A 78 -6.39 -11.89 -8.54
CA SER A 78 -5.50 -12.35 -9.59
C SER A 78 -6.30 -13.00 -10.71
N ASN A 79 -5.85 -12.76 -11.94
CA ASN A 79 -6.46 -13.28 -13.14
C ASN A 79 -5.36 -13.77 -14.08
N ARG A 80 -5.55 -14.95 -14.63
CA ARG A 80 -4.59 -15.56 -15.54
C ARG A 80 -5.29 -15.98 -16.82
N THR A 81 -4.78 -15.45 -17.93
CA THR A 81 -5.14 -15.91 -19.27
C THR A 81 -3.96 -16.68 -19.86
N PRO A 82 -4.12 -17.38 -21.01
CA PRO A 82 -3.00 -18.08 -21.64
C PRO A 82 -1.79 -17.20 -21.96
N THR A 83 -2.00 -15.89 -22.12
CA THR A 83 -0.96 -14.97 -22.56
C THR A 83 -0.61 -13.91 -21.52
N THR A 84 -1.44 -13.71 -20.50
CA THR A 84 -1.28 -12.58 -19.57
C THR A 84 -1.72 -12.96 -18.17
N VAL A 85 -0.98 -12.49 -17.18
CA VAL A 85 -1.35 -12.57 -15.77
C VAL A 85 -1.48 -11.16 -15.25
N THR A 86 -2.56 -10.88 -14.52
CA THR A 86 -2.76 -9.58 -13.85
C THR A 86 -3.08 -9.84 -12.39
N VAL A 87 -2.35 -9.15 -11.51
CA VAL A 87 -2.59 -9.19 -10.06
C VAL A 87 -2.86 -7.78 -9.58
N VAL A 88 -3.96 -7.60 -8.87
CA VAL A 88 -4.37 -6.31 -8.31
C VAL A 88 -4.39 -6.43 -6.80
N VAL A 89 -3.69 -5.52 -6.12
CA VAL A 89 -3.66 -5.43 -4.66
C VAL A 89 -4.31 -4.13 -4.25
N THR A 90 -5.33 -4.22 -3.42
CA THR A 90 -6.07 -3.08 -2.89
C THR A 90 -6.05 -3.13 -1.37
N GLY A 91 -5.83 -2.00 -0.74
CA GLY A 91 -5.86 -1.91 0.72
C GLY A 91 -6.07 -0.48 1.19
N THR A 92 -6.41 -0.35 2.46
CA THR A 92 -6.53 0.96 3.12
C THR A 92 -5.26 1.27 3.89
N ILE A 93 -4.89 2.55 3.91
CA ILE A 93 -3.69 3.02 4.60
C ILE A 93 -4.09 3.56 5.96
N LEU A 94 -3.29 3.26 6.99
CA LEU A 94 -3.46 3.88 8.29
C LEU A 94 -3.32 5.39 8.15
N SER A 95 -4.32 6.14 8.64
CA SER A 95 -4.31 7.58 8.55
C SER A 95 -4.05 8.21 9.90
N VAL A 96 -3.18 9.23 9.92
CA VAL A 96 -2.97 10.09 11.08
C VAL A 96 -3.86 11.33 11.04
N ILE A 97 -4.63 11.50 9.96
CA ILE A 97 -5.56 12.61 9.79
C ILE A 97 -6.97 12.11 10.11
N PRO A 98 -7.63 12.65 11.16
CA PRO A 98 -8.97 12.19 11.53
C PRO A 98 -9.98 12.35 10.39
N GLY A 99 -10.81 11.33 10.21
CA GLY A 99 -11.86 11.33 9.20
C GLY A 99 -11.42 11.04 7.79
N TRP A 100 -10.14 10.71 7.58
CA TRP A 100 -9.60 10.38 6.27
C TRP A 100 -8.97 8.99 6.29
N THR A 101 -9.48 8.10 5.43
CA THR A 101 -8.94 6.75 5.28
C THR A 101 -8.59 6.53 3.81
N PRO A 102 -7.37 6.89 3.40
CA PRO A 102 -6.98 6.71 2.01
C PRO A 102 -6.84 5.24 1.65
N SER A 103 -7.15 4.92 0.42
CA SER A 103 -7.00 3.57 -0.11
C SER A 103 -6.00 3.57 -1.26
N ILE A 104 -5.35 2.42 -1.46
CA ILE A 104 -4.39 2.22 -2.54
C ILE A 104 -4.80 1.00 -3.34
N THR A 105 -4.73 1.12 -4.66
CA THR A 105 -4.91 0.02 -5.60
C THR A 105 -3.71 0.02 -6.54
N GLN A 106 -3.00 -1.09 -6.58
CA GLN A 106 -1.88 -1.27 -7.48
C GLN A 106 -2.01 -2.59 -8.21
N SER A 107 -1.56 -2.61 -9.46
CA SER A 107 -1.64 -3.80 -10.28
C SER A 107 -0.32 -4.06 -10.98
N ALA A 108 -0.07 -5.32 -11.29
CA ALA A 108 1.08 -5.74 -12.08
C ALA A 108 0.65 -6.84 -13.03
N SER A 109 1.28 -6.88 -14.20
CA SER A 109 1.02 -7.87 -15.24
C SER A 109 2.31 -8.57 -15.63
N ALA A 110 2.18 -9.82 -16.02
CA ALA A 110 3.32 -10.60 -16.50
C ALA A 110 2.95 -11.51 -17.67
#